data_dff39078e911af1148b481b60c5ed28f
#
_entry.id   dff39078e911af1148b481b60c5ed28f
#
_cell.length_a   1.000
_cell.length_b   1.000
_cell.length_c   1.000
_cell.angle_alpha   90.00
_cell.angle_beta   90.00
_cell.angle_gamma   90.00
#
_symmetry.space_group_name_H-M   'P 1'
#
loop_
_entity.id
_entity.type
_entity.pdbx_description
1 polymer ?
#
loop_
_entity_poly.entity_id
_entity_poly.type
_entity_poly.pdbx_seq_one_letter_code
_entity_poly.pdbx_strand_id
1 'polypeptide(L)'
;MPSAGKPKPKRVAGKRKPKRINVRSPEIMEKVEAEVLTHYRSELVEYIRTNGAKFAHKNTSIRLAKEFGFCYGVERAIDLAYAARQLFDNHKSVYILGEIIHNPHVNEQIRDMGVTFLTGEHKGADFNDLQEGDPVVIPAFGTEVGIRDKLAEKGCTIIDATCGDVMSVWKRVRQNAREKVTSIIHGKAWHEETLATSSQATAFEGGHYLIVFNL
;
A
#
# COMPACT_ATOMS: atom_id res chain seq x y z
N MET A 1 -20.71 39.22 15.19
CA MET A 1 -21.58 38.24 14.50
C MET A 1 -20.92 36.88 14.62
N PRO A 2 -21.56 35.84 15.19
CA PRO A 2 -20.95 34.53 15.31
C PRO A 2 -20.95 33.84 13.93
N SER A 3 -19.79 33.28 13.56
CA SER A 3 -19.60 32.54 12.30
C SER A 3 -20.40 31.24 12.34
N ALA A 4 -21.37 31.12 11.42
CA ALA A 4 -22.12 29.88 11.23
C ALA A 4 -21.17 28.76 10.82
N GLY A 5 -21.04 27.75 11.68
CA GLY A 5 -20.24 26.54 11.40
C GLY A 5 -20.77 25.82 10.16
N LYS A 6 -19.88 25.53 9.19
CA LYS A 6 -20.21 24.77 7.98
C LYS A 6 -20.81 23.41 8.38
N PRO A 7 -21.92 22.97 7.77
CA PRO A 7 -22.52 21.68 8.09
C PRO A 7 -21.56 20.54 7.77
N LYS A 8 -21.37 19.63 8.73
CA LYS A 8 -20.62 18.38 8.51
C LYS A 8 -21.38 17.53 7.49
N PRO A 9 -20.71 16.98 6.45
CA PRO A 9 -21.35 16.13 5.47
C PRO A 9 -21.99 14.92 6.19
N LYS A 10 -23.26 14.65 5.90
CA LYS A 10 -23.94 13.45 6.42
C LYS A 10 -23.28 12.21 5.85
N ARG A 11 -22.64 11.42 6.71
CA ARG A 11 -22.21 10.07 6.36
C ARG A 11 -23.44 9.24 6.05
N VAL A 12 -23.43 8.52 4.94
CA VAL A 12 -24.43 7.50 4.61
C VAL A 12 -24.45 6.51 5.79
N ALA A 13 -25.60 6.39 6.45
CA ALA A 13 -25.78 5.51 7.61
C ALA A 13 -25.64 4.05 7.17
N GLY A 14 -24.87 3.24 7.91
CA GLY A 14 -24.95 1.79 7.85
C GLY A 14 -23.73 1.03 7.31
N LYS A 15 -22.66 1.68 6.83
CA LYS A 15 -21.48 0.92 6.38
C LYS A 15 -20.70 0.35 7.58
N ARG A 16 -20.53 -1.00 7.61
CA ARG A 16 -19.64 -1.68 8.58
C ARG A 16 -18.25 -1.06 8.51
N LYS A 17 -17.70 -0.71 9.66
CA LYS A 17 -16.30 -0.28 9.73
C LYS A 17 -15.42 -1.52 9.65
N PRO A 18 -14.37 -1.54 8.79
CA PRO A 18 -13.45 -2.66 8.76
C PRO A 18 -12.80 -2.85 10.14
N LYS A 19 -12.63 -4.11 10.54
CA LYS A 19 -11.91 -4.45 11.76
C LYS A 19 -10.44 -4.06 11.57
N ARG A 20 -9.93 -3.18 12.41
CA ARG A 20 -8.50 -2.81 12.44
C ARG A 20 -7.78 -3.72 13.43
N ILE A 21 -6.73 -4.38 12.98
CA ILE A 21 -5.83 -5.18 13.80
C ILE A 21 -4.47 -4.48 13.82
N ASN A 22 -3.84 -4.44 14.99
CA ASN A 22 -2.45 -4.00 15.09
C ASN A 22 -1.55 -5.18 14.72
N VAL A 23 -1.11 -5.22 13.47
CA VAL A 23 -0.17 -6.25 12.99
C VAL A 23 1.28 -5.93 13.36
N ARG A 24 1.56 -4.75 13.92
CA ARG A 24 2.91 -4.27 14.29
C ARG A 24 3.14 -4.36 15.80
N SER A 25 2.82 -5.51 16.41
CA SER A 25 3.28 -5.75 17.78
C SER A 25 4.81 -5.94 17.80
N PRO A 26 5.52 -5.57 18.88
CA PRO A 26 6.98 -5.72 18.96
C PRO A 26 7.45 -7.15 18.65
N GLU A 27 6.74 -8.15 19.16
CA GLU A 27 7.06 -9.57 18.98
C GLU A 27 6.95 -10.02 17.51
N ILE A 28 5.96 -9.49 16.77
CA ILE A 28 5.81 -9.77 15.35
C ILE A 28 6.89 -9.03 14.56
N MET A 29 7.13 -7.77 14.88
CA MET A 29 8.11 -6.95 14.15
C MET A 29 9.55 -7.47 14.31
N GLU A 30 9.92 -8.04 15.44
CA GLU A 30 11.23 -8.68 15.63
C GLU A 30 11.43 -9.85 14.64
N LYS A 31 10.41 -10.70 14.47
CA LYS A 31 10.44 -11.79 13.47
C LYS A 31 10.48 -11.27 12.04
N VAL A 32 9.66 -10.27 11.74
CA VAL A 32 9.59 -9.63 10.42
C VAL A 32 10.94 -9.02 10.05
N GLU A 33 11.58 -8.30 10.95
CA GLU A 33 12.89 -7.70 10.71
C GLU A 33 13.95 -8.75 10.37
N ALA A 34 13.99 -9.85 11.11
CA ALA A 34 14.92 -10.95 10.83
C ALA A 34 14.67 -11.57 9.45
N GLU A 35 13.42 -11.77 9.07
CA GLU A 35 13.04 -12.38 7.78
C GLU A 35 13.30 -11.42 6.61
N VAL A 36 12.92 -10.16 6.74
CA VAL A 36 13.17 -9.10 5.75
C VAL A 36 14.68 -8.90 5.51
N LEU A 37 15.48 -8.90 6.59
CA LEU A 37 16.93 -8.84 6.47
C LEU A 37 17.50 -10.03 5.70
N THR A 38 16.97 -11.23 5.91
CA THR A 38 17.42 -12.43 5.18
C THR A 38 17.11 -12.33 3.69
N HIS A 39 15.95 -11.79 3.32
CA HIS A 39 15.52 -11.73 1.91
C HIS A 39 16.12 -10.56 1.13
N TYR A 40 16.38 -9.41 1.77
CA TYR A 40 16.75 -8.18 1.05
C TYR A 40 18.14 -7.64 1.40
N ARG A 41 18.87 -8.25 2.33
CA ARG A 41 20.23 -7.87 2.63
C ARG A 41 21.22 -8.53 1.67
N SER A 42 22.12 -7.71 1.08
CA SER A 42 23.22 -8.18 0.27
C SER A 42 24.54 -8.06 1.03
N GLU A 43 25.22 -9.17 1.27
CA GLU A 43 26.55 -9.18 1.91
C GLU A 43 27.56 -8.36 1.11
N LEU A 44 27.50 -8.42 -0.22
CA LEU A 44 28.37 -7.62 -1.08
C LEU A 44 28.12 -6.12 -0.91
N VAL A 45 26.87 -5.70 -0.85
CA VAL A 45 26.50 -4.29 -0.63
C VAL A 45 27.01 -3.83 0.75
N GLU A 46 26.83 -4.63 1.79
CA GLU A 46 27.32 -4.33 3.13
C GLU A 46 28.85 -4.25 3.17
N TYR A 47 29.53 -5.17 2.50
CA TYR A 47 30.97 -5.11 2.35
C TYR A 47 31.45 -3.81 1.70
N ILE A 48 30.82 -3.41 0.58
CA ILE A 48 31.18 -2.15 -0.11
C ILE A 48 30.87 -0.94 0.78
N ARG A 49 29.75 -0.94 1.48
CA ARG A 49 29.33 0.14 2.39
C ARG A 49 30.34 0.36 3.52
N THR A 50 30.76 -0.70 4.17
CA THR A 50 31.75 -0.65 5.29
C THR A 50 33.15 -0.32 4.83
N ASN A 51 33.47 -0.54 3.54
CA ASN A 51 34.78 -0.22 2.94
C ASN A 51 34.78 1.12 2.18
N GLY A 52 34.11 2.13 2.72
CA GLY A 52 34.12 3.49 2.16
C GLY A 52 33.20 3.70 0.97
N ALA A 53 32.18 2.86 0.82
CA ALA A 53 31.19 2.91 -0.25
C ALA A 53 31.78 2.86 -1.66
N LYS A 54 32.97 2.25 -1.81
CA LYS A 54 33.66 2.06 -3.08
C LYS A 54 34.16 0.63 -3.21
N PHE A 55 34.06 0.10 -4.42
CA PHE A 55 34.65 -1.17 -4.81
C PHE A 55 35.29 -1.03 -6.17
N ALA A 56 36.56 -1.43 -6.29
CA ALA A 56 37.29 -1.40 -7.54
C ALA A 56 37.73 -2.82 -7.92
N HIS A 57 37.50 -3.21 -9.16
CA HIS A 57 37.99 -4.45 -9.72
C HIS A 57 38.45 -4.22 -11.15
N LYS A 58 39.73 -4.51 -11.41
CA LYS A 58 40.38 -4.23 -12.70
C LYS A 58 40.18 -2.74 -13.10
N ASN A 59 39.55 -2.51 -14.24
CA ASN A 59 39.30 -1.18 -14.80
C ASN A 59 37.91 -0.62 -14.42
N THR A 60 37.18 -1.32 -13.54
CA THR A 60 35.82 -0.92 -13.12
C THR A 60 35.85 -0.44 -11.67
N SER A 61 35.22 0.71 -11.43
CA SER A 61 35.00 1.23 -10.09
C SER A 61 33.49 1.36 -9.85
N ILE A 62 33.01 0.75 -8.78
CA ILE A 62 31.63 0.84 -8.30
C ILE A 62 31.62 1.76 -7.09
N ARG A 63 30.70 2.71 -7.07
CA ARG A 63 30.48 3.61 -5.94
C ARG A 63 29.02 3.54 -5.54
N LEU A 64 28.76 3.20 -4.28
CA LEU A 64 27.41 3.24 -3.75
C LEU A 64 26.92 4.67 -3.58
N ALA A 65 25.65 4.90 -3.88
CA ALA A 65 24.99 6.14 -3.52
C ALA A 65 24.95 6.29 -1.99
N LYS A 66 24.79 7.51 -1.50
CA LYS A 66 24.64 7.77 -0.06
C LYS A 66 23.33 7.16 0.46
N GLU A 67 22.26 7.39 -0.29
CA GLU A 67 20.92 6.87 -0.02
C GLU A 67 20.53 5.94 -1.17
N PHE A 68 20.16 4.71 -0.87
CA PHE A 68 19.69 3.70 -1.83
C PHE A 68 18.90 2.61 -1.09
N GLY A 69 18.17 1.80 -1.84
CA GLY A 69 17.27 0.77 -1.33
C GLY A 69 15.81 1.22 -1.40
N PHE A 70 15.00 0.67 -0.53
CA PHE A 70 13.60 1.03 -0.44
C PHE A 70 13.41 2.37 0.28
N CYS A 71 12.39 3.14 -0.14
CA CYS A 71 11.94 4.29 0.65
C CYS A 71 11.10 3.82 1.85
N TYR A 72 10.93 4.69 2.86
CA TYR A 72 10.18 4.36 4.07
C TYR A 72 8.77 3.82 3.80
N GLY A 73 8.11 4.28 2.74
CA GLY A 73 6.77 3.83 2.36
C GLY A 73 6.76 2.40 1.84
N VAL A 74 7.77 2.05 1.04
CA VAL A 74 7.98 0.70 0.52
C VAL A 74 8.38 -0.26 1.65
N GLU A 75 9.35 0.12 2.49
CA GLU A 75 9.76 -0.69 3.65
C GLU A 75 8.55 -1.00 4.53
N ARG A 76 7.79 0.04 4.89
CA ARG A 76 6.57 -0.14 5.68
C ARG A 76 5.55 -1.07 5.02
N ALA A 77 5.40 -1.03 3.70
CA ALA A 77 4.44 -1.88 3.00
C ALA A 77 4.87 -3.34 3.01
N ILE A 78 6.15 -3.60 2.78
CA ILE A 78 6.76 -4.93 2.87
C ILE A 78 6.61 -5.46 4.30
N ASP A 79 7.02 -4.71 5.31
CA ASP A 79 6.89 -5.08 6.72
C ASP A 79 5.45 -5.47 7.08
N LEU A 80 4.45 -4.72 6.59
CA LEU A 80 3.05 -5.02 6.86
C LEU A 80 2.56 -6.28 6.17
N ALA A 81 3.05 -6.61 4.96
CA ALA A 81 2.72 -7.86 4.28
C ALA A 81 3.33 -9.06 5.03
N TYR A 82 4.59 -8.96 5.45
CA TYR A 82 5.26 -9.98 6.27
C TYR A 82 4.57 -10.14 7.64
N ALA A 83 4.28 -9.03 8.32
CA ALA A 83 3.59 -9.05 9.60
C ALA A 83 2.19 -9.65 9.51
N ALA A 84 1.48 -9.39 8.41
CA ALA A 84 0.19 -10.04 8.15
C ALA A 84 0.36 -11.56 8.04
N ARG A 85 1.37 -12.02 7.28
CA ARG A 85 1.64 -13.46 7.13
C ARG A 85 2.01 -14.10 8.45
N GLN A 86 2.88 -13.49 9.25
CA GLN A 86 3.28 -13.98 10.57
C GLN A 86 2.10 -14.05 11.55
N LEU A 87 1.22 -13.05 11.55
CA LEU A 87 0.07 -13.00 12.45
C LEU A 87 -0.99 -14.06 12.13
N PHE A 88 -1.16 -14.41 10.85
CA PHE A 88 -2.19 -15.32 10.37
C PHE A 88 -1.63 -16.68 9.91
N ASP A 89 -0.39 -17.01 10.29
CA ASP A 89 0.39 -18.14 9.79
C ASP A 89 -0.31 -19.51 9.86
N ASN A 90 -1.10 -19.75 10.90
CA ASN A 90 -1.61 -21.10 11.18
C ASN A 90 -3.09 -21.33 10.83
N HIS A 91 -3.86 -20.34 10.39
CA HIS A 91 -5.31 -20.50 10.35
C HIS A 91 -6.04 -19.84 9.18
N LYS A 92 -5.42 -18.98 8.39
CA LYS A 92 -6.08 -18.27 7.30
C LYS A 92 -5.11 -17.95 6.16
N SER A 93 -5.62 -18.07 4.93
CA SER A 93 -4.95 -17.48 3.78
C SER A 93 -4.85 -15.97 3.96
N VAL A 94 -3.68 -15.40 3.74
CA VAL A 94 -3.49 -13.95 3.67
C VAL A 94 -3.62 -13.54 2.22
N TYR A 95 -4.43 -12.55 1.96
CA TYR A 95 -4.65 -12.03 0.61
C TYR A 95 -4.03 -10.65 0.44
N ILE A 96 -3.65 -10.33 -0.78
CA ILE A 96 -3.22 -8.99 -1.19
C ILE A 96 -3.99 -8.58 -2.45
N LEU A 97 -4.42 -7.32 -2.51
CA LEU A 97 -5.24 -6.84 -3.63
C LEU A 97 -4.51 -6.88 -4.97
N GLY A 98 -3.20 -6.68 -4.97
CA GLY A 98 -2.35 -6.69 -6.16
C GLY A 98 -0.89 -6.62 -5.76
N GLU A 99 -0.01 -6.15 -6.65
CA GLU A 99 1.39 -5.97 -6.34
C GLU A 99 1.58 -5.06 -5.13
N ILE A 100 2.38 -5.49 -4.14
CA ILE A 100 2.66 -4.64 -2.96
C ILE A 100 3.38 -3.36 -3.37
N ILE A 101 4.29 -3.50 -4.34
CA ILE A 101 5.01 -2.46 -5.07
C ILE A 101 5.31 -2.97 -6.48
N HIS A 102 5.67 -2.10 -7.42
CA HIS A 102 6.11 -2.50 -8.77
C HIS A 102 7.53 -3.05 -8.77
N ASN A 103 7.73 -4.17 -8.09
CA ASN A 103 8.99 -4.91 -8.06
C ASN A 103 8.68 -6.42 -8.12
N PRO A 104 8.94 -7.07 -9.27
CA PRO A 104 8.62 -8.49 -9.46
C PRO A 104 9.26 -9.39 -8.41
N HIS A 105 10.53 -9.14 -8.06
CA HIS A 105 11.26 -9.94 -7.07
C HIS A 105 10.60 -9.88 -5.68
N VAL A 106 10.14 -8.69 -5.26
CA VAL A 106 9.43 -8.53 -3.99
C VAL A 106 8.09 -9.24 -4.03
N ASN A 107 7.35 -9.14 -5.14
CA ASN A 107 6.05 -9.80 -5.28
C ASN A 107 6.18 -11.33 -5.33
N GLU A 108 7.20 -11.87 -6.01
CA GLU A 108 7.53 -13.30 -5.96
C GLU A 108 7.82 -13.77 -4.54
N GLN A 109 8.65 -13.04 -3.81
CA GLN A 109 8.97 -13.37 -2.43
C GLN A 109 7.73 -13.42 -1.53
N ILE A 110 6.84 -12.45 -1.66
CA ILE A 110 5.56 -12.41 -0.92
C ILE A 110 4.66 -13.58 -1.30
N ARG A 111 4.58 -13.93 -2.59
CA ARG A 111 3.86 -15.12 -3.08
C ARG A 111 4.43 -16.40 -2.47
N ASP A 112 5.76 -16.55 -2.48
CA ASP A 112 6.45 -17.74 -2.01
C ASP A 112 6.31 -17.95 -0.49
N MET A 113 6.03 -16.86 0.24
CA MET A 113 5.60 -16.91 1.65
C MET A 113 4.14 -17.39 1.84
N GLY A 114 3.41 -17.68 0.77
CA GLY A 114 2.04 -18.17 0.82
C GLY A 114 0.98 -17.06 0.92
N VAL A 115 1.30 -15.82 0.51
CA VAL A 115 0.31 -14.75 0.33
C VAL A 115 -0.34 -14.89 -1.04
N THR A 116 -1.67 -14.84 -1.08
CA THR A 116 -2.46 -15.04 -2.31
C THR A 116 -2.86 -13.70 -2.93
N PHE A 117 -2.51 -13.49 -4.18
CA PHE A 117 -2.83 -12.28 -4.92
C PHE A 117 -4.24 -12.35 -5.50
N LEU A 118 -5.00 -11.26 -5.40
CA LEU A 118 -6.36 -11.15 -5.95
C LEU A 118 -6.37 -10.54 -7.36
N THR A 119 -5.33 -9.82 -7.76
CA THR A 119 -5.17 -9.25 -9.10
C THR A 119 -3.72 -9.32 -9.56
N GLY A 120 -3.47 -8.94 -10.81
CA GLY A 120 -2.12 -8.87 -11.39
C GLY A 120 -1.60 -10.21 -11.91
N GLU A 121 -0.30 -10.25 -12.21
CA GLU A 121 0.38 -11.40 -12.82
C GLU A 121 0.35 -12.64 -11.91
N HIS A 122 0.45 -12.44 -10.60
CA HIS A 122 0.48 -13.51 -9.59
C HIS A 122 -0.90 -13.89 -9.06
N LYS A 123 -1.98 -13.50 -9.74
CA LYS A 123 -3.34 -13.79 -9.28
C LYS A 123 -3.54 -15.28 -8.98
N GLY A 124 -3.91 -15.58 -7.73
CA GLY A 124 -4.15 -16.94 -7.23
C GLY A 124 -5.58 -17.18 -6.71
N ALA A 125 -6.39 -16.11 -6.55
CA ALA A 125 -7.78 -16.20 -6.12
C ALA A 125 -8.62 -15.07 -6.68
N ASP A 126 -9.94 -15.19 -6.60
CA ASP A 126 -10.89 -14.15 -6.96
C ASP A 126 -11.40 -13.38 -5.75
N PHE A 127 -11.80 -12.13 -5.98
CA PHE A 127 -12.40 -11.31 -4.93
C PHE A 127 -13.64 -11.95 -4.30
N ASN A 128 -14.33 -12.82 -5.07
CA ASN A 128 -15.51 -13.54 -4.59
C ASN A 128 -15.18 -14.67 -3.62
N ASP A 129 -13.96 -15.19 -3.64
CA ASP A 129 -13.51 -16.28 -2.76
C ASP A 129 -13.28 -15.80 -1.31
N LEU A 130 -13.16 -14.49 -1.12
CA LEU A 130 -12.95 -13.89 0.19
C LEU A 130 -14.13 -14.14 1.13
N GLN A 131 -13.80 -14.57 2.37
CA GLN A 131 -14.73 -14.84 3.44
C GLN A 131 -14.67 -13.76 4.54
N GLU A 132 -15.67 -13.73 5.43
CA GLU A 132 -15.67 -12.84 6.59
C GLU A 132 -14.47 -13.13 7.49
N GLY A 133 -13.75 -12.06 7.83
CA GLY A 133 -12.56 -12.11 8.67
C GLY A 133 -11.26 -12.44 7.94
N ASP A 134 -11.29 -12.68 6.63
CA ASP A 134 -10.05 -12.89 5.87
C ASP A 134 -9.16 -11.66 5.92
N PRO A 135 -7.84 -11.82 6.17
CA PRO A 135 -6.88 -10.73 6.13
C PRO A 135 -6.57 -10.35 4.69
N VAL A 136 -6.78 -9.08 4.36
CA VAL A 136 -6.49 -8.52 3.03
C VAL A 136 -5.56 -7.33 3.16
N VAL A 137 -4.39 -7.42 2.55
CA VAL A 137 -3.40 -6.34 2.48
C VAL A 137 -3.74 -5.41 1.31
N ILE A 138 -3.84 -4.11 1.60
CA ILE A 138 -3.91 -3.06 0.58
C ILE A 138 -2.48 -2.62 0.26
N PRO A 139 -2.05 -2.61 -1.02
CA PRO A 139 -0.69 -2.25 -1.44
C PRO A 139 -0.26 -0.83 -1.08
N ALA A 140 1.03 -0.52 -1.29
CA ALA A 140 1.61 0.79 -1.07
C ALA A 140 0.92 1.92 -1.87
N PHE A 141 0.38 1.60 -3.04
CA PHE A 141 -0.35 2.52 -3.92
C PHE A 141 -1.76 2.84 -3.42
N GLY A 142 -2.25 2.06 -2.43
CA GLY A 142 -3.61 2.14 -1.97
C GLY A 142 -4.59 1.37 -2.85
N THR A 143 -5.87 1.67 -2.70
CA THR A 143 -6.94 1.11 -3.51
C THR A 143 -8.10 2.09 -3.64
N GLU A 144 -8.96 1.88 -4.64
CA GLU A 144 -10.18 2.65 -4.84
C GLU A 144 -11.12 2.54 -3.62
N VAL A 145 -11.80 3.64 -3.33
CA VAL A 145 -12.77 3.71 -2.22
C VAL A 145 -13.83 2.61 -2.34
N GLY A 146 -14.33 2.35 -3.56
CA GLY A 146 -15.32 1.30 -3.81
C GLY A 146 -14.84 -0.12 -3.50
N ILE A 147 -13.56 -0.43 -3.80
CA ILE A 147 -12.96 -1.73 -3.47
C ILE A 147 -12.81 -1.87 -1.96
N ARG A 148 -12.31 -0.83 -1.29
CA ARG A 148 -12.19 -0.81 0.17
C ARG A 148 -13.55 -1.00 0.86
N ASP A 149 -14.59 -0.36 0.35
CA ASP A 149 -15.96 -0.50 0.87
C ASP A 149 -16.46 -1.93 0.70
N LYS A 150 -16.25 -2.55 -0.45
CA LYS A 150 -16.62 -3.96 -0.71
C LYS A 150 -15.90 -4.92 0.24
N LEU A 151 -14.60 -4.72 0.53
CA LEU A 151 -13.87 -5.51 1.52
C LEU A 151 -14.49 -5.37 2.92
N ALA A 152 -14.87 -4.15 3.29
CA ALA A 152 -15.52 -3.89 4.58
C ALA A 152 -16.92 -4.52 4.66
N GLU A 153 -17.68 -4.49 3.58
CA GLU A 153 -19.01 -5.12 3.47
C GLU A 153 -18.92 -6.66 3.58
N LYS A 154 -17.87 -7.27 2.98
CA LYS A 154 -17.58 -8.70 3.15
C LYS A 154 -17.09 -9.06 4.58
N GLY A 155 -16.79 -8.07 5.40
CA GLY A 155 -16.28 -8.30 6.76
C GLY A 155 -14.80 -8.68 6.81
N CYS A 156 -14.03 -8.44 5.75
CA CYS A 156 -12.60 -8.71 5.71
C CYS A 156 -11.82 -7.90 6.75
N THR A 157 -10.71 -8.45 7.21
CA THR A 157 -9.74 -7.74 8.04
C THR A 157 -8.76 -6.97 7.15
N ILE A 158 -8.87 -5.65 7.11
CA ILE A 158 -8.06 -4.81 6.22
C ILE A 158 -6.75 -4.41 6.89
N ILE A 159 -5.63 -4.76 6.24
CA ILE A 159 -4.27 -4.34 6.58
C ILE A 159 -3.83 -3.31 5.54
N ASP A 160 -3.87 -2.04 5.91
CA ASP A 160 -3.67 -0.91 4.99
C ASP A 160 -2.19 -0.53 4.95
N ALA A 161 -1.51 -0.95 3.88
CA ALA A 161 -0.10 -0.63 3.63
C ALA A 161 0.09 0.63 2.77
N THR A 162 -0.98 1.37 2.46
CA THR A 162 -0.89 2.61 1.67
C THR A 162 0.17 3.54 2.22
N CYS A 163 1.06 4.01 1.35
CA CYS A 163 2.13 4.95 1.69
C CYS A 163 1.58 6.25 2.28
N GLY A 164 2.28 6.81 3.26
CA GLY A 164 1.89 8.08 3.91
C GLY A 164 1.81 9.25 2.93
N ASP A 165 2.68 9.28 1.93
CA ASP A 165 2.69 10.32 0.90
C ASP A 165 1.46 10.21 0.00
N VAL A 166 1.09 9.01 -0.42
CA VAL A 166 -0.16 8.74 -1.16
C VAL A 166 -1.38 9.21 -0.34
N MET A 167 -1.42 8.85 0.95
CA MET A 167 -2.50 9.30 1.84
C MET A 167 -2.55 10.82 1.99
N SER A 168 -1.43 11.51 1.92
CA SER A 168 -1.34 12.97 1.97
C SER A 168 -1.94 13.61 0.72
N VAL A 169 -1.67 13.06 -0.47
CA VAL A 169 -2.33 13.45 -1.72
C VAL A 169 -3.84 13.22 -1.61
N TRP A 170 -4.28 12.07 -1.13
CA TRP A 170 -5.71 11.77 -0.94
C TRP A 170 -6.41 12.76 -0.01
N LYS A 171 -5.71 13.20 1.06
CA LYS A 171 -6.25 14.22 1.96
C LYS A 171 -6.56 15.51 1.20
N ARG A 172 -5.68 15.93 0.29
CA ARG A 172 -5.87 17.13 -0.54
C ARG A 172 -7.02 16.93 -1.53
N VAL A 173 -7.06 15.81 -2.24
CA VAL A 173 -8.13 15.49 -3.20
C VAL A 173 -9.51 15.48 -2.51
N ARG A 174 -9.60 14.86 -1.32
CA ARG A 174 -10.84 14.86 -0.54
C ARG A 174 -11.24 16.25 -0.05
N GLN A 175 -10.27 17.12 0.25
CA GLN A 175 -10.56 18.51 0.60
C GLN A 175 -11.15 19.25 -0.60
N ASN A 176 -10.49 19.17 -1.76
CA ASN A 176 -10.98 19.76 -3.00
C ASN A 176 -12.41 19.30 -3.33
N ALA A 177 -12.66 18.00 -3.24
CA ALA A 177 -13.99 17.44 -3.50
C ALA A 177 -15.07 18.00 -2.56
N ARG A 178 -14.78 18.20 -1.27
CA ARG A 178 -15.71 18.83 -0.32
C ARG A 178 -15.99 20.30 -0.65
N GLU A 179 -15.02 20.97 -1.22
CA GLU A 179 -15.09 22.36 -1.66
C GLU A 179 -15.66 22.50 -3.08
N LYS A 180 -16.01 21.36 -3.72
CA LYS A 180 -16.48 21.26 -5.12
C LYS A 180 -15.48 21.84 -6.12
N VAL A 181 -14.19 21.73 -5.81
CA VAL A 181 -13.09 22.09 -6.69
C VAL A 181 -12.61 20.86 -7.43
N THR A 182 -12.42 20.98 -8.76
CA THR A 182 -11.88 19.90 -9.59
C THR A 182 -10.42 19.65 -9.27
N SER A 183 -10.06 18.40 -9.00
CA SER A 183 -8.67 17.97 -8.84
C SER A 183 -8.07 17.58 -10.19
N ILE A 184 -6.96 18.18 -10.57
CA ILE A 184 -6.17 17.76 -11.73
C ILE A 184 -5.11 16.76 -11.25
N ILE A 185 -5.12 15.55 -11.81
CA ILE A 185 -4.23 14.44 -11.44
C ILE A 185 -3.35 14.14 -12.65
N HIS A 186 -2.03 14.38 -12.52
CA HIS A 186 -1.09 14.00 -13.55
C HIS A 186 -0.65 12.55 -13.35
N GLY A 187 -0.98 11.68 -14.32
CA GLY A 187 -0.66 10.24 -14.23
C GLY A 187 -1.32 9.42 -15.32
N LYS A 188 -0.94 8.14 -15.38
CA LYS A 188 -1.58 7.16 -16.27
C LYS A 188 -2.95 6.78 -15.71
N ALA A 189 -4.00 6.92 -16.52
CA ALA A 189 -5.39 6.71 -16.08
C ALA A 189 -5.68 5.30 -15.53
N TRP A 190 -4.90 4.31 -15.99
CA TRP A 190 -5.05 2.90 -15.60
C TRP A 190 -4.13 2.46 -14.46
N HIS A 191 -3.24 3.33 -13.99
CA HIS A 191 -2.33 3.01 -12.88
C HIS A 191 -3.09 2.97 -11.55
N GLU A 192 -2.82 1.99 -10.71
CA GLU A 192 -3.53 1.72 -9.45
C GLU A 192 -3.57 2.94 -8.54
N GLU A 193 -2.45 3.67 -8.41
CA GLU A 193 -2.38 4.88 -7.60
C GLU A 193 -3.25 6.01 -8.16
N THR A 194 -3.34 6.13 -9.50
CA THR A 194 -4.20 7.11 -10.16
C THR A 194 -5.67 6.78 -9.94
N LEU A 195 -6.05 5.51 -10.09
CA LEU A 195 -7.40 5.01 -9.82
C LEU A 195 -7.78 5.21 -8.35
N ALA A 196 -6.89 4.83 -7.43
CA ALA A 196 -7.09 5.01 -6.00
C ALA A 196 -7.25 6.49 -5.64
N THR A 197 -6.41 7.37 -6.19
CA THR A 197 -6.42 8.82 -5.94
C THR A 197 -7.66 9.48 -6.53
N SER A 198 -8.02 9.18 -7.77
CA SER A 198 -9.21 9.75 -8.42
C SER A 198 -10.51 9.34 -7.72
N SER A 199 -10.58 8.11 -7.21
CA SER A 199 -11.73 7.62 -6.45
C SER A 199 -11.99 8.42 -5.16
N GLN A 200 -10.96 9.09 -4.62
CA GLN A 200 -11.12 9.96 -3.46
C GLN A 200 -11.93 11.22 -3.78
N ALA A 201 -11.88 11.71 -5.02
CA ALA A 201 -12.69 12.82 -5.46
C ALA A 201 -14.17 12.43 -5.56
N THR A 202 -14.45 11.33 -6.26
CA THR A 202 -15.83 10.87 -6.49
C THR A 202 -16.52 10.25 -5.28
N ALA A 203 -15.79 10.04 -4.18
CA ALA A 203 -16.38 9.61 -2.89
C ALA A 203 -17.21 10.72 -2.22
N PHE A 204 -17.25 11.93 -2.77
CA PHE A 204 -18.03 13.07 -2.29
C PHE A 204 -18.96 13.57 -3.39
N GLU A 205 -20.19 13.92 -3.01
CA GLU A 205 -21.18 14.49 -3.93
C GLU A 205 -20.67 15.80 -4.52
N GLY A 206 -20.65 15.89 -5.85
CA GLY A 206 -20.12 17.03 -6.60
C GLY A 206 -18.60 17.13 -6.60
N GLY A 207 -17.89 16.09 -6.20
CA GLY A 207 -16.43 16.00 -6.35
C GLY A 207 -16.05 15.58 -7.78
N HIS A 208 -15.10 16.30 -8.37
CA HIS A 208 -14.66 16.11 -9.74
C HIS A 208 -13.14 15.97 -9.83
N TYR A 209 -12.67 15.24 -10.84
CA TYR A 209 -11.27 15.14 -11.18
C TYR A 209 -11.06 15.12 -12.70
N LEU A 210 -9.86 15.45 -13.12
CA LEU A 210 -9.37 15.31 -14.49
C LEU A 210 -8.00 14.63 -14.44
N ILE A 211 -7.83 13.54 -15.20
CA ILE A 211 -6.53 12.87 -15.35
C ILE A 211 -5.85 13.42 -16.58
N VAL A 212 -4.61 13.87 -16.44
CA VAL A 212 -3.75 14.40 -17.51
C VAL A 212 -2.49 13.57 -17.56
N PHE A 213 -2.18 12.99 -18.73
CA PHE A 213 -0.98 12.17 -18.91
C PHE A 213 0.10 12.90 -19.68
N ASN A 214 -0.27 13.66 -20.72
CA ASN A 214 0.63 14.50 -21.52
C ASN A 214 0.09 15.92 -21.52
N LEU A 215 0.99 16.90 -21.59
CA LEU A 215 0.69 18.32 -21.84
C LEU A 215 0.63 18.54 -23.34
#